data_9cdb94d1d9fefa188658e001015928e7
#
_entry.id   9cdb94d1d9fefa188658e001015928e7
#
_cell.length_a   1.000
_cell.length_b   1.000
_cell.length_c   1.000
_cell.angle_alpha   90.00
_cell.angle_beta   90.00
_cell.angle_gamma   90.00
#
_symmetry.space_group_name_H-M   'P 1'
#
loop_
_entity.id
_entity.type
_entity.pdbx_description
1 polymer ?
#
loop_
_entity_poly.entity_id
_entity_poly.type
_entity_poly.pdbx_seq_one_letter_code
_entity_poly.pdbx_strand_id
1 'polypeptide(L)'
;MIVKADELLDYTGVQLETPELAELFIGSAQNIVESYLGYEVESKEYTKHFALHSSNIIKVGIKNITAVSEITVNGTPVEDYYIDDDKIILKQPVISDNIIVTFTAGFGEDLPQIIKLTVLRIAALLQTESNNNIGISGKSFMDGSRTFINFTNYDKYLIACSKYKLI
;
A
#
# COMPACT_ATOMS: atom_id res chain seq x y z
N MET A 1 -7.77 1.49 -6.77
CA MET A 1 -8.12 0.71 -5.53
C MET A 1 -7.90 -0.77 -5.79
N ILE A 2 -7.24 -1.46 -4.86
CA ILE A 2 -6.88 -2.89 -4.97
C ILE A 2 -8.01 -3.85 -4.59
N VAL A 3 -9.09 -3.34 -4.02
CA VAL A 3 -10.33 -4.05 -3.65
C VAL A 3 -11.51 -3.31 -4.27
N LYS A 4 -12.52 -4.05 -4.72
CA LYS A 4 -13.77 -3.48 -5.28
C LYS A 4 -14.90 -3.54 -4.24
N ALA A 5 -15.95 -2.74 -4.47
CA ALA A 5 -17.10 -2.67 -3.57
C ALA A 5 -17.87 -4.00 -3.48
N ASP A 6 -17.98 -4.75 -4.57
CA ASP A 6 -18.58 -6.08 -4.60
C ASP A 6 -17.81 -7.10 -3.76
N GLU A 7 -16.47 -7.03 -3.77
CA GLU A 7 -15.64 -7.91 -2.93
C GLU A 7 -15.81 -7.61 -1.43
N LEU A 8 -16.04 -6.36 -1.04
CA LEU A 8 -16.35 -6.02 0.36
C LEU A 8 -17.74 -6.55 0.74
N LEU A 9 -18.73 -6.43 -0.14
CA LEU A 9 -20.07 -6.98 0.05
C LEU A 9 -20.00 -8.51 0.22
N ASP A 10 -19.31 -9.20 -0.67
CA ASP A 10 -19.13 -10.66 -0.61
C ASP A 10 -18.44 -11.11 0.67
N TYR A 11 -17.45 -10.32 1.11
CA TYR A 11 -16.70 -10.61 2.33
C TYR A 11 -17.50 -10.40 3.62
N THR A 12 -18.34 -9.35 3.67
CA THR A 12 -19.10 -8.98 4.88
C THR A 12 -20.53 -9.55 4.90
N GLY A 13 -21.11 -9.84 3.73
CA GLY A 13 -22.53 -10.16 3.57
C GLY A 13 -23.45 -8.97 3.88
N VAL A 14 -22.92 -7.76 4.02
CA VAL A 14 -23.68 -6.56 4.40
C VAL A 14 -23.68 -5.57 3.25
N GLN A 15 -24.88 -5.33 2.68
CA GLN A 15 -25.06 -4.32 1.65
C GLN A 15 -25.03 -2.93 2.27
N LEU A 16 -24.24 -2.04 1.67
CA LEU A 16 -24.20 -0.62 2.02
C LEU A 16 -25.25 0.15 1.25
N GLU A 17 -25.67 1.29 1.78
CA GLU A 17 -26.70 2.15 1.19
C GLU A 17 -26.28 2.67 -0.19
N THR A 18 -24.99 2.96 -0.36
CA THR A 18 -24.44 3.45 -1.63
C THR A 18 -23.06 2.81 -1.92
N PRO A 19 -22.71 2.61 -3.22
CA PRO A 19 -21.39 2.14 -3.61
C PRO A 19 -20.26 3.08 -3.15
N GLU A 20 -20.51 4.40 -3.14
CA GLU A 20 -19.53 5.41 -2.74
C GLU A 20 -19.11 5.25 -1.29
N LEU A 21 -20.02 4.79 -0.42
CA LEU A 21 -19.70 4.50 0.97
C LEU A 21 -18.77 3.28 1.10
N ALA A 22 -18.96 2.26 0.27
CA ALA A 22 -18.04 1.12 0.19
C ALA A 22 -16.65 1.57 -0.27
N GLU A 23 -16.59 2.40 -1.31
CA GLU A 23 -15.33 2.94 -1.84
C GLU A 23 -14.59 3.79 -0.79
N LEU A 24 -15.32 4.57 0.02
CA LEU A 24 -14.74 5.34 1.12
C LEU A 24 -14.07 4.42 2.16
N PHE A 25 -14.73 3.34 2.58
CA PHE A 25 -14.15 2.39 3.54
C PHE A 25 -12.95 1.66 2.97
N ILE A 26 -13.04 1.21 1.72
CA ILE A 26 -11.95 0.52 1.02
C ILE A 26 -10.75 1.46 0.83
N GLY A 27 -10.98 2.68 0.36
CA GLY A 27 -9.93 3.68 0.18
C GLY A 27 -9.23 4.04 1.50
N SER A 28 -10.01 4.22 2.57
CA SER A 28 -9.46 4.47 3.91
C SER A 28 -8.64 3.29 4.42
N ALA A 29 -9.13 2.06 4.24
CA ALA A 29 -8.42 0.85 4.62
C ALA A 29 -7.12 0.67 3.82
N GLN A 30 -7.16 0.94 2.52
CA GLN A 30 -5.97 0.90 1.65
C GLN A 30 -4.92 1.91 2.13
N ASN A 31 -5.32 3.15 2.42
CA ASN A 31 -4.42 4.19 2.93
C ASN A 31 -3.77 3.78 4.28
N ILE A 32 -4.50 3.10 5.17
CA ILE A 32 -3.94 2.57 6.42
C ILE A 32 -2.87 1.52 6.13
N VAL A 33 -3.14 0.59 5.22
CA VAL A 33 -2.18 -0.47 4.83
C VAL A 33 -0.96 0.13 4.15
N GLU A 34 -1.13 1.05 3.20
CA GLU A 34 -0.03 1.73 2.49
C GLU A 34 0.83 2.58 3.44
N SER A 35 0.21 3.26 4.41
CA SER A 35 0.93 3.98 5.46
C SER A 35 1.79 3.04 6.32
N TYR A 36 1.31 1.84 6.62
CA TYR A 36 2.07 0.82 7.34
C TYR A 36 3.22 0.26 6.50
N LEU A 37 2.98 0.01 5.20
CA LEU A 37 3.98 -0.51 4.27
C LEU A 37 5.06 0.53 3.94
N GLY A 38 4.71 1.81 3.94
CA GLY A 38 5.59 2.93 3.60
C GLY A 38 5.60 3.28 2.11
N TYR A 39 4.72 2.69 1.30
CA TYR A 39 4.57 2.95 -0.14
C TYR A 39 3.18 2.58 -0.64
N GLU A 40 2.81 3.07 -1.83
CA GLU A 40 1.57 2.72 -2.49
C GLU A 40 1.67 1.35 -3.18
N VAL A 41 0.66 0.50 -3.02
CA VAL A 41 0.66 -0.88 -3.52
C VAL A 41 0.20 -1.01 -4.97
N GLU A 42 -0.57 -0.06 -5.48
CA GLU A 42 -0.98 -0.05 -6.88
C GLU A 42 0.21 0.21 -7.80
N SER A 43 0.26 -0.51 -8.91
CA SER A 43 1.29 -0.28 -9.93
C SER A 43 1.03 1.03 -10.66
N LYS A 44 1.98 1.94 -10.62
CA LYS A 44 1.96 3.19 -11.38
C LYS A 44 3.36 3.67 -11.73
N GLU A 45 3.43 4.61 -12.67
CA GLU A 45 4.67 5.26 -13.06
C GLU A 45 5.02 6.40 -12.09
N TYR A 46 6.29 6.50 -11.77
CA TYR A 46 6.87 7.52 -10.91
C TYR A 46 8.05 8.18 -11.60
N THR A 47 8.19 9.50 -11.46
CA THR A 47 9.42 10.23 -11.77
C THR A 47 9.98 10.82 -10.49
N LYS A 48 11.18 10.42 -10.12
CA LYS A 48 11.85 10.88 -8.88
C LYS A 48 13.25 11.41 -9.14
N HIS A 49 13.65 12.38 -8.31
CA HIS A 49 14.99 12.97 -8.32
C HIS A 49 15.80 12.40 -7.16
N PHE A 50 17.06 12.07 -7.44
CA PHE A 50 17.99 11.49 -6.47
C PHE A 50 19.33 12.20 -6.50
N ALA A 51 20.05 12.12 -5.35
CA ALA A 51 21.44 12.47 -5.26
C ALA A 51 22.26 11.24 -4.82
N LEU A 52 23.36 11.00 -5.48
CA LEU A 52 24.32 9.95 -5.13
C LEU A 52 25.70 10.53 -4.87
N HIS A 53 26.29 10.11 -3.76
CA HIS A 53 27.64 10.48 -3.36
C HIS A 53 28.53 9.24 -3.36
N SER A 54 29.17 8.96 -4.49
CA SER A 54 30.04 7.79 -4.68
C SER A 54 29.33 6.44 -4.43
N SER A 55 28.11 6.32 -4.94
CA SER A 55 27.29 5.11 -4.87
C SER A 55 26.80 4.72 -6.25
N ASN A 56 26.51 3.44 -6.41
CA ASN A 56 25.82 2.93 -7.60
C ASN A 56 24.39 2.46 -7.29
N ILE A 57 23.90 2.63 -6.05
CA ILE A 57 22.59 2.16 -5.61
C ILE A 57 21.63 3.34 -5.46
N ILE A 58 20.55 3.32 -6.22
CA ILE A 58 19.42 4.24 -6.11
C ILE A 58 18.29 3.51 -5.40
N LYS A 59 18.01 3.88 -4.13
CA LYS A 59 16.85 3.37 -3.40
C LYS A 59 15.63 4.22 -3.75
N VAL A 60 14.66 3.64 -4.48
CA VAL A 60 13.48 4.38 -4.95
C VAL A 60 12.41 4.53 -3.88
N GLY A 61 12.43 3.69 -2.83
CA GLY A 61 11.47 3.73 -1.71
C GLY A 61 10.08 3.24 -2.09
N ILE A 62 9.97 2.35 -3.07
CA ILE A 62 8.74 1.66 -3.49
C ILE A 62 9.15 0.26 -3.91
N LYS A 63 8.49 -0.74 -3.36
CA LYS A 63 8.77 -2.15 -3.70
C LYS A 63 8.22 -2.56 -5.05
N ASN A 64 8.78 -3.65 -5.58
CA ASN A 64 8.36 -4.26 -6.81
C ASN A 64 8.47 -3.33 -8.02
N ILE A 65 9.69 -2.86 -8.31
CA ILE A 65 9.98 -2.16 -9.57
C ILE A 65 9.82 -3.14 -10.72
N THR A 66 8.86 -2.88 -11.62
CA THR A 66 8.57 -3.75 -12.76
C THR A 66 9.23 -3.28 -14.06
N ALA A 67 9.45 -1.97 -14.19
CA ALA A 67 10.11 -1.38 -15.35
C ALA A 67 10.81 -0.08 -14.98
N VAL A 68 11.85 0.25 -15.70
CA VAL A 68 12.49 1.57 -15.67
C VAL A 68 12.44 2.12 -17.09
N SER A 69 11.74 3.25 -17.25
CA SER A 69 11.55 3.90 -18.56
C SER A 69 12.74 4.78 -18.93
N GLU A 70 13.32 5.46 -17.92
CA GLU A 70 14.42 6.38 -18.15
C GLU A 70 15.28 6.57 -16.89
N ILE A 71 16.58 6.65 -17.08
CA ILE A 71 17.52 7.13 -16.06
C ILE A 71 18.42 8.19 -16.70
N THR A 72 18.49 9.37 -16.11
CA THR A 72 19.45 10.39 -16.52
C THR A 72 20.32 10.82 -15.34
N VAL A 73 21.60 11.03 -15.62
CA VAL A 73 22.58 11.60 -14.69
C VAL A 73 23.14 12.88 -15.31
N ASN A 74 22.86 14.02 -14.69
CA ASN A 74 23.20 15.34 -15.24
C ASN A 74 22.71 15.54 -16.69
N GLY A 75 21.50 15.00 -17.00
CA GLY A 75 20.91 15.06 -18.33
C GLY A 75 21.47 14.04 -19.34
N THR A 76 22.41 13.19 -18.96
CA THR A 76 22.95 12.11 -19.81
C THR A 76 22.23 10.81 -19.51
N PRO A 77 21.64 10.12 -20.51
CA PRO A 77 20.98 8.83 -20.31
C PRO A 77 21.96 7.76 -19.84
N VAL A 78 21.46 6.86 -18.95
CA VAL A 78 22.20 5.70 -18.44
C VAL A 78 21.39 4.44 -18.76
N GLU A 79 21.99 3.52 -19.50
CA GLU A 79 21.36 2.26 -19.94
C GLU A 79 21.88 1.04 -19.18
N ASP A 80 23.05 1.14 -18.57
CA ASP A 80 23.74 0.05 -17.85
C ASP A 80 23.31 -0.01 -16.38
N TYR A 81 22.20 -0.68 -16.09
CA TYR A 81 21.68 -0.89 -14.74
C TYR A 81 20.99 -2.25 -14.60
N TYR A 82 20.68 -2.65 -13.38
CA TYR A 82 19.78 -3.76 -13.05
C TYR A 82 18.85 -3.39 -11.90
N ILE A 83 17.71 -4.09 -11.80
CA ILE A 83 16.65 -3.85 -10.82
C ILE A 83 16.74 -4.91 -9.73
N ASP A 84 16.62 -4.50 -8.45
CA ASP A 84 16.57 -5.38 -7.29
C ASP A 84 15.52 -4.86 -6.30
N ASP A 85 14.30 -5.40 -6.38
CA ASP A 85 13.10 -5.07 -5.58
C ASP A 85 12.79 -3.57 -5.52
N ASP A 86 13.35 -2.85 -4.54
CA ASP A 86 13.16 -1.41 -4.28
C ASP A 86 14.37 -0.56 -4.73
N LYS A 87 15.30 -1.15 -5.47
CA LYS A 87 16.57 -0.53 -5.85
C LYS A 87 16.83 -0.63 -7.35
N ILE A 88 17.46 0.42 -7.85
CA ILE A 88 18.08 0.42 -9.17
C ILE A 88 19.58 0.51 -8.95
N ILE A 89 20.34 -0.44 -9.50
CA ILE A 89 21.77 -0.56 -9.29
C ILE A 89 22.48 -0.27 -10.60
N LEU A 90 23.16 0.86 -10.66
CA LEU A 90 23.97 1.27 -11.79
C LEU A 90 25.23 0.41 -11.87
N LYS A 91 25.76 0.20 -13.07
CA LYS A 91 26.98 -0.60 -13.28
C LYS A 91 28.22 0.06 -12.63
N GLN A 92 28.24 1.38 -12.57
CA GLN A 92 29.34 2.14 -11.98
C GLN A 92 28.84 3.12 -10.91
N PRO A 93 29.64 3.39 -9.86
CA PRO A 93 29.33 4.43 -8.90
C PRO A 93 29.27 5.81 -9.56
N VAL A 94 28.32 6.62 -9.11
CA VAL A 94 28.08 7.97 -9.62
C VAL A 94 28.17 8.99 -8.49
N ILE A 95 28.70 10.16 -8.77
CA ILE A 95 28.62 11.35 -7.90
C ILE A 95 27.79 12.38 -8.67
N SER A 96 26.56 12.58 -8.24
CA SER A 96 25.64 13.56 -8.83
C SER A 96 24.51 13.85 -7.86
N ASP A 97 24.06 15.07 -7.80
CA ASP A 97 22.84 15.55 -7.15
C ASP A 97 21.67 15.74 -8.13
N ASN A 98 21.89 15.46 -9.42
CA ASN A 98 20.89 15.56 -10.47
C ASN A 98 20.73 14.23 -11.21
N ILE A 99 20.10 13.27 -10.55
CA ILE A 99 19.72 12.00 -11.13
C ILE A 99 18.20 11.97 -11.21
N ILE A 100 17.65 11.77 -12.41
CA ILE A 100 16.21 11.63 -12.64
C ILE A 100 15.95 10.19 -13.07
N VAL A 101 14.98 9.55 -12.42
CA VAL A 101 14.55 8.19 -12.76
C VAL A 101 13.05 8.17 -12.96
N THR A 102 12.63 7.67 -14.12
CA THR A 102 11.23 7.35 -14.42
C THR A 102 11.08 5.83 -14.45
N PHE A 103 10.21 5.31 -13.58
CA PHE A 103 10.05 3.88 -13.37
C PHE A 103 8.62 3.52 -12.99
N THR A 104 8.21 2.29 -13.26
CA THR A 104 6.94 1.69 -12.81
C THR A 104 7.22 0.79 -11.62
N ALA A 105 6.48 0.98 -10.54
CA ALA A 105 6.58 0.16 -9.34
C ALA A 105 5.20 -0.05 -8.70
N GLY A 106 5.10 -1.06 -7.82
CA GLY A 106 3.86 -1.56 -7.24
C GLY A 106 3.51 -2.96 -7.75
N PHE A 107 2.49 -3.58 -7.17
CA PHE A 107 2.22 -4.99 -7.43
C PHE A 107 1.32 -5.25 -8.65
N GLY A 108 0.44 -4.31 -9.04
CA GLY A 108 -0.51 -4.54 -10.13
C GLY A 108 -1.32 -5.83 -9.97
N GLU A 109 -1.27 -6.71 -10.98
CA GLU A 109 -1.94 -8.01 -10.95
C GLU A 109 -1.29 -9.02 -9.99
N ASP A 110 -0.01 -8.84 -9.69
CA ASP A 110 0.76 -9.70 -8.77
C ASP A 110 0.59 -9.32 -7.30
N LEU A 111 -0.49 -8.59 -6.96
CA LEU A 111 -0.75 -8.15 -5.60
C LEU A 111 -0.83 -9.34 -4.63
N PRO A 112 0.00 -9.36 -3.58
CA PRO A 112 -0.07 -10.42 -2.57
C PRO A 112 -1.45 -10.50 -1.90
N GLN A 113 -2.05 -11.69 -1.90
CA GLN A 113 -3.40 -11.92 -1.36
C GLN A 113 -3.54 -11.48 0.10
N ILE A 114 -2.46 -11.55 0.88
CA ILE A 114 -2.47 -11.10 2.28
C ILE A 114 -2.66 -9.59 2.41
N ILE A 115 -2.13 -8.79 1.47
CA ILE A 115 -2.35 -7.33 1.44
C ILE A 115 -3.82 -7.06 1.12
N LYS A 116 -4.36 -7.69 0.08
CA LYS A 116 -5.77 -7.58 -0.32
C LYS A 116 -6.71 -7.97 0.83
N LEU A 117 -6.46 -9.10 1.47
CA LEU A 117 -7.24 -9.58 2.61
C LEU A 117 -7.15 -8.62 3.81
N THR A 118 -6.00 -8.00 4.04
CA THR A 118 -5.82 -7.02 5.11
C THR A 118 -6.65 -5.78 4.86
N VAL A 119 -6.68 -5.26 3.63
CA VAL A 119 -7.55 -4.13 3.24
C VAL A 119 -9.01 -4.49 3.43
N LEU A 120 -9.47 -5.66 2.98
CA LEU A 120 -10.85 -6.13 3.18
C LEU A 120 -11.24 -6.20 4.66
N ARG A 121 -10.36 -6.74 5.52
CA ARG A 121 -10.60 -6.84 6.96
C ARG A 121 -10.74 -5.48 7.63
N ILE A 122 -9.85 -4.55 7.28
CA ILE A 122 -9.89 -3.18 7.83
C ILE A 122 -11.12 -2.45 7.31
N ALA A 123 -11.46 -2.56 6.02
CA ALA A 123 -12.67 -1.96 5.46
C ALA A 123 -13.96 -2.49 6.12
N ALA A 124 -14.03 -3.80 6.38
CA ALA A 124 -15.14 -4.42 7.10
C ALA A 124 -15.27 -3.92 8.54
N LEU A 125 -14.15 -3.64 9.23
CA LEU A 125 -14.18 -3.02 10.55
C LEU A 125 -14.70 -1.58 10.50
N LEU A 126 -14.24 -0.77 9.55
CA LEU A 126 -14.71 0.59 9.33
C LEU A 126 -16.23 0.62 9.05
N GLN A 127 -16.71 -0.31 8.20
CA GLN A 127 -18.12 -0.48 7.92
C GLN A 127 -18.93 -0.83 9.19
N THR A 128 -18.43 -1.80 9.99
CA THR A 128 -19.10 -2.22 11.22
C THR A 128 -19.23 -1.07 12.22
N GLU A 129 -18.21 -0.20 12.28
CA GLU A 129 -18.22 0.95 13.17
C GLU A 129 -19.21 2.02 12.69
N SER A 130 -19.29 2.29 11.39
CA SER A 130 -20.22 3.28 10.83
C SER A 130 -21.69 2.95 11.11
N ASN A 131 -22.05 1.67 11.29
CA ASN A 131 -23.39 1.20 11.59
C ASN A 131 -23.84 1.49 13.04
N ASN A 132 -23.77 2.74 13.48
CA ASN A 132 -24.14 3.21 14.83
C ASN A 132 -23.30 2.60 15.98
N ASN A 133 -22.06 2.23 15.69
CA ASN A 133 -21.15 1.66 16.68
C ASN A 133 -19.91 2.53 16.94
N ILE A 134 -19.90 3.76 16.41
CA ILE A 134 -18.76 4.68 16.56
C ILE A 134 -18.49 4.93 18.05
N GLY A 135 -17.27 4.63 18.48
CA GLY A 135 -16.84 4.81 19.87
C GLY A 135 -17.42 3.83 20.87
N ILE A 136 -18.16 2.81 20.42
CA ILE A 136 -18.77 1.81 21.30
C ILE A 136 -17.86 0.57 21.35
N SER A 137 -17.30 0.25 22.52
CA SER A 137 -16.50 -0.96 22.75
C SER A 137 -17.33 -2.21 23.01
N GLY A 138 -18.60 -2.08 23.38
CA GLY A 138 -19.49 -3.19 23.61
C GLY A 138 -20.95 -2.75 23.77
N LYS A 139 -21.87 -3.64 23.45
CA LYS A 139 -23.32 -3.50 23.70
C LYS A 139 -23.82 -4.68 24.48
N SER A 140 -24.63 -4.43 25.53
CA SER A 140 -25.34 -5.45 26.29
C SER A 140 -26.79 -5.51 25.84
N PHE A 141 -27.33 -6.73 25.70
CA PHE A 141 -28.71 -7.04 25.36
C PHE A 141 -29.31 -7.93 26.46
N MET A 142 -30.62 -8.11 26.46
CA MET A 142 -31.27 -8.99 27.47
C MET A 142 -30.82 -10.45 27.36
N ASP A 143 -30.38 -10.87 26.16
CA ASP A 143 -29.97 -12.25 25.84
C ASP A 143 -28.45 -12.42 25.70
N GLY A 144 -27.65 -11.36 25.96
CA GLY A 144 -26.20 -11.43 25.88
C GLY A 144 -25.51 -10.09 25.74
N SER A 145 -24.20 -10.15 25.48
CA SER A 145 -23.39 -8.97 25.21
C SER A 145 -22.56 -9.17 23.94
N ARG A 146 -22.32 -8.10 23.20
CA ARG A 146 -21.38 -8.06 22.06
C ARG A 146 -20.26 -7.09 22.36
N THR A 147 -19.04 -7.55 22.21
CA THR A 147 -17.85 -6.72 22.31
C THR A 147 -17.36 -6.40 20.90
N PHE A 148 -17.14 -5.14 20.61
CA PHE A 148 -16.58 -4.68 19.34
C PHE A 148 -15.07 -4.55 19.45
N ILE A 149 -14.39 -4.79 18.35
CA ILE A 149 -12.93 -4.62 18.30
C ILE A 149 -12.62 -3.13 18.39
N ASN A 150 -11.80 -2.76 19.37
CA ASN A 150 -11.39 -1.37 19.55
C ASN A 150 -10.48 -0.94 18.38
N PHE A 151 -10.65 0.28 17.88
CA PHE A 151 -9.99 0.88 16.69
C PHE A 151 -8.47 0.83 16.69
N THR A 152 -7.84 0.81 17.86
CA THR A 152 -6.38 0.72 18.00
C THR A 152 -5.80 -0.64 17.58
N ASN A 153 -6.63 -1.56 17.08
CA ASN A 153 -6.26 -2.97 16.89
C ASN A 153 -6.07 -3.39 15.42
N TYR A 154 -5.80 -2.43 14.49
CA TYR A 154 -5.38 -2.79 13.13
C TYR A 154 -4.02 -3.50 13.10
N ASP A 155 -3.18 -3.27 14.10
CA ASP A 155 -1.82 -3.81 14.20
C ASP A 155 -1.77 -5.31 13.97
N LYS A 156 -2.70 -6.08 14.52
CA LYS A 156 -2.76 -7.53 14.32
C LYS A 156 -2.97 -7.96 12.85
N TYR A 157 -3.65 -7.13 12.06
CA TYR A 157 -3.83 -7.38 10.63
C TYR A 157 -2.65 -6.85 9.82
N LEU A 158 -2.13 -5.70 10.20
CA LEU A 158 -0.99 -5.05 9.55
C LEU A 158 0.29 -5.87 9.71
N ILE A 159 0.52 -6.50 10.88
CA ILE A 159 1.66 -7.40 11.12
C ILE A 159 1.74 -8.53 10.08
N ALA A 160 0.60 -9.03 9.58
CA ALA A 160 0.58 -10.04 8.54
C ALA A 160 1.22 -9.56 7.22
N CYS A 161 1.29 -8.24 6.99
CA CYS A 161 1.92 -7.62 5.84
C CYS A 161 3.38 -7.21 6.08
N SER A 162 3.96 -7.49 7.26
CA SER A 162 5.28 -6.98 7.69
C SER A 162 6.42 -7.32 6.73
N LYS A 163 6.39 -8.48 6.07
CA LYS A 163 7.41 -8.88 5.08
C LYS A 163 7.46 -8.00 3.84
N TYR A 164 6.37 -7.26 3.58
CA TYR A 164 6.28 -6.32 2.45
C TYR A 164 6.60 -4.89 2.85
N LYS A 165 6.81 -4.62 4.14
CA LYS A 165 7.15 -3.29 4.62
C LYS A 165 8.49 -2.82 4.04
N LEU A 166 8.57 -1.54 3.70
CA LEU A 166 9.83 -0.89 3.33
C LEU A 166 10.70 -0.74 4.59
N ILE A 167 11.95 -1.15 4.51
CA ILE A 167 12.92 -1.11 5.62
C ILE A 167 13.97 -0.03 5.34
#